data_6f6c9b4196f7cd8ea9c6e3434f4ff572
#
_entry.id   6f6c9b4196f7cd8ea9c6e3434f4ff572
#
_cell.length_a   1.000
_cell.length_b   1.000
_cell.length_c   1.000
_cell.angle_alpha   90.00
_cell.angle_beta   90.00
_cell.angle_gamma   90.00
#
_symmetry.space_group_name_H-M   'P 1'
#
loop_
_entity.id
_entity.type
_entity.pdbx_description
1 polymer ?
#
loop_
_entity_poly.entity_id
_entity_poly.type
_entity_poly.pdbx_seq_one_letter_code
_entity_poly.pdbx_strand_id
1 'polypeptide(L)'
;MTQNSNSSDQNTTVIKSDMESRLKNHLSLIHFEVKDFTGRHLNHKLNDGGFHLEAIIVSDDFNELSLIKRHKKVYEAMGELMKHEIHALSMKTLTSVEWEEIK
;
A
#
# COMPACT_ATOMS: atom_id res chain seq x y z
N MET A 1 10.33 27.41 5.22
CA MET A 1 10.18 26.80 5.21
C MET A 1 10.35 26.12 5.50
N THR A 2 10.20 25.57 5.67
CA THR A 2 10.29 24.83 5.94
C THR A 2 10.34 24.09 6.10
N GLN A 3 10.22 23.43 6.20
CA GLN A 3 10.20 22.59 6.35
C GLN A 3 10.56 21.84 6.66
N ASN A 4 10.69 21.60 7.07
CA ASN A 4 11.04 20.75 7.29
C ASN A 4 10.65 19.71 7.54
N SER A 5 10.33 19.49 7.37
CA SER A 5 9.64 18.30 7.42
C SER A 5 10.49 17.23 7.83
N ASN A 6 9.98 16.22 8.44
CA ASN A 6 10.80 15.13 8.74
C ASN A 6 10.85 14.22 7.55
N SER A 7 11.94 13.56 7.37
CA SER A 7 12.14 12.76 6.19
C SER A 7 11.24 11.56 6.14
N SER A 8 10.80 11.06 7.27
CA SER A 8 9.91 9.92 7.25
C SER A 8 8.55 10.26 6.64
N ASP A 9 8.03 11.44 6.91
CA ASP A 9 6.78 11.86 6.29
C ASP A 9 6.95 12.04 4.81
N GLN A 10 8.05 12.58 4.38
CA GLN A 10 8.31 12.77 2.97
C GLN A 10 8.46 11.42 2.28
N ASN A 11 9.14 10.49 2.92
CA ASN A 11 9.34 9.17 2.35
C ASN A 11 8.02 8.43 2.23
N THR A 12 7.16 8.56 3.22
CA THR A 12 5.84 7.93 3.16
C THR A 12 5.02 8.52 2.04
N THR A 13 5.08 9.81 1.84
CA THR A 13 4.35 10.45 0.76
C THR A 13 4.82 9.96 -0.60
N VAL A 14 6.12 9.83 -0.78
CA VAL A 14 6.68 9.36 -2.03
C VAL A 14 6.28 7.90 -2.29
N ILE A 15 6.38 7.04 -1.29
CA ILE A 15 6.05 5.64 -1.48
C ILE A 15 4.56 5.46 -1.75
N LYS A 16 3.71 6.24 -1.08
CA LYS A 16 2.28 6.18 -1.32
C LYS A 16 1.95 6.58 -2.74
N SER A 17 2.56 7.64 -3.21
CA SER A 17 2.33 8.14 -4.56
C SER A 17 2.78 7.13 -5.60
N ASP A 18 3.91 6.50 -5.37
CA ASP A 18 4.44 5.49 -6.28
C ASP A 18 3.53 4.26 -6.31
N MET A 19 3.06 3.81 -5.14
CA MET A 19 2.13 2.70 -5.07
C MET A 19 0.86 3.00 -5.83
N GLU A 20 0.31 4.19 -5.63
CA GLU A 20 -0.93 4.57 -6.27
C GLU A 20 -0.78 4.60 -7.78
N SER A 21 0.31 5.14 -8.26
CA SER A 21 0.59 5.21 -9.69
C SER A 21 0.68 3.82 -10.29
N ARG A 22 1.37 2.91 -9.61
CA ARG A 22 1.52 1.54 -10.09
C ARG A 22 0.19 0.81 -10.09
N LEU A 23 -0.62 1.03 -9.07
CA LEU A 23 -1.94 0.42 -9.01
C LEU A 23 -2.82 0.93 -10.15
N LYS A 24 -2.78 2.22 -10.42
CA LYS A 24 -3.58 2.78 -11.50
C LYS A 24 -3.19 2.26 -12.87
N ASN A 25 -1.94 1.87 -13.02
CA ASN A 25 -1.48 1.30 -14.29
C ASN A 25 -1.97 -0.13 -14.50
N HIS A 26 -2.35 -0.81 -13.42
CA HIS A 26 -2.73 -2.22 -13.50
C HIS A 26 -4.19 -2.48 -13.18
N LEU A 27 -4.86 -1.57 -12.49
CA LEU A 27 -6.23 -1.75 -12.02
C LEU A 27 -7.04 -0.49 -12.23
N SER A 28 -8.33 -0.66 -12.35
CA SER A 28 -9.26 0.47 -12.28
C SER A 28 -9.42 0.81 -10.81
N LEU A 29 -8.58 1.69 -10.32
CA LEU A 29 -8.52 1.98 -8.89
C LEU A 29 -9.63 2.94 -8.50
N ILE A 30 -10.48 2.53 -7.56
CA ILE A 30 -11.57 3.36 -7.07
C ILE A 30 -11.16 4.13 -5.84
N HIS A 31 -10.43 3.48 -4.94
CA HIS A 31 -10.02 4.11 -3.70
C HIS A 31 -8.73 3.48 -3.21
N PHE A 32 -7.88 4.27 -2.62
CA PHE A 32 -6.61 3.78 -2.10
C PHE A 32 -6.24 4.55 -0.85
N GLU A 33 -5.97 3.81 0.21
CA GLU A 33 -5.45 4.40 1.44
C GLU A 33 -4.28 3.57 1.90
N VAL A 34 -3.30 4.21 2.49
CA VAL A 34 -2.18 3.47 3.07
C VAL A 34 -1.78 4.13 4.37
N LYS A 35 -1.48 3.30 5.36
CA LYS A 35 -0.97 3.75 6.64
C LYS A 35 0.41 3.18 6.83
N ASP A 36 1.29 3.98 7.39
CA ASP A 36 2.66 3.60 7.61
C ASP A 36 2.84 3.24 9.09
N PHE A 37 3.15 1.99 9.34
CA PHE A 37 3.40 1.52 10.70
C PHE A 37 4.88 1.30 10.97
N THR A 38 5.73 1.77 10.10
CA THR A 38 7.16 1.52 10.19
C THR A 38 7.72 1.92 11.54
N GLY A 39 7.32 3.05 12.05
CA GLY A 39 7.85 3.52 13.31
C GLY A 39 7.21 2.95 14.52
N ARG A 40 6.09 2.28 14.40
CA ARG A 40 5.34 1.87 15.56
C ARG A 40 5.85 0.64 16.21
N HIS A 41 6.44 -0.23 15.47
CA HIS A 41 6.85 -1.48 15.98
C HIS A 41 8.29 -1.52 16.31
N LEU A 42 8.91 -0.39 16.46
CA LEU A 42 10.23 -0.40 16.51
C LEU A 42 10.79 -0.90 17.67
N ASN A 43 11.36 -1.95 17.51
CA ASN A 43 12.43 -2.21 18.21
C ASN A 43 13.53 -1.97 17.36
N HIS A 44 13.84 -0.95 17.19
CA HIS A 44 14.72 -0.36 16.42
C HIS A 44 15.90 -1.11 15.96
N LYS A 45 16.48 -1.84 16.80
CA LYS A 45 17.65 -2.54 16.42
C LYS A 45 17.37 -3.63 15.45
N LEU A 46 16.13 -4.01 15.31
CA LEU A 46 15.78 -5.04 14.39
C LEU A 46 15.24 -4.49 13.12
N ASN A 47 15.17 -3.21 12.99
CA ASN A 47 14.61 -2.62 11.81
C ASN A 47 15.66 -2.54 10.75
N ASP A 48 15.50 -3.25 9.67
CA ASP A 48 16.45 -3.21 8.61
C ASP A 48 16.04 -2.28 7.53
N GLY A 49 15.25 -1.36 7.82
CA GLY A 49 14.88 -0.36 6.90
C GLY A 49 13.67 -0.66 6.13
N GLY A 50 13.11 -0.49 5.31
CA GLY A 50 11.91 -0.82 4.59
C GLY A 50 10.67 -0.35 5.29
N PHE A 51 9.62 -0.18 4.54
CA PHE A 51 8.34 0.27 5.08
C PHE A 51 7.49 -0.89 5.50
N HIS A 52 6.75 -0.69 6.60
CA HIS A 52 5.71 -1.61 7.04
C HIS A 52 4.38 -0.89 6.85
N LEU A 53 3.62 -1.32 5.89
CA LEU A 53 2.44 -0.58 5.45
C LEU A 53 1.16 -1.39 5.57
N GLU A 54 0.05 -0.67 5.74
CA GLU A 54 -1.27 -1.28 5.70
C GLU A 54 -2.08 -0.51 4.67
N ALA A 55 -2.64 -1.19 3.71
CA ALA A 55 -3.33 -0.54 2.60
C ALA A 55 -4.76 -1.00 2.43
N ILE A 56 -5.63 -0.11 2.00
CA ILE A 56 -6.97 -0.46 1.53
C ILE A 56 -6.98 -0.15 0.04
N ILE A 57 -7.30 -1.14 -0.76
CA ILE A 57 -7.26 -1.03 -2.22
C ILE A 57 -8.62 -1.47 -2.76
N VAL A 58 -9.32 -0.56 -3.40
CA VAL A 58 -10.67 -0.83 -3.91
C VAL A 58 -10.65 -0.78 -5.42
N SER A 59 -11.07 -1.86 -6.03
CA SER A 59 -11.14 -1.97 -7.49
C SER A 59 -12.15 -3.04 -7.88
N ASP A 60 -12.97 -2.76 -8.87
CA ASP A 60 -13.89 -3.77 -9.35
C ASP A 60 -13.20 -4.81 -10.22
N ASP A 61 -11.93 -4.61 -10.51
CA ASP A 61 -11.15 -5.67 -11.13
C ASP A 61 -10.99 -6.87 -10.19
N PHE A 62 -11.31 -6.69 -8.92
CA PHE A 62 -11.28 -7.78 -7.95
C PHE A 62 -12.55 -8.63 -7.96
N ASN A 63 -13.58 -8.22 -8.71
CA ASN A 63 -14.81 -9.00 -8.78
C ASN A 63 -14.51 -10.42 -9.22
N GLU A 64 -15.12 -11.36 -8.51
CA GLU A 64 -15.01 -12.79 -8.83
C GLU A 64 -13.62 -13.37 -8.62
N LEU A 65 -12.71 -12.63 -8.04
CA LEU A 65 -11.40 -13.15 -7.70
C LEU A 65 -11.35 -13.56 -6.24
N SER A 66 -10.66 -14.67 -5.99
CA SER A 66 -10.39 -15.08 -4.61
C SER A 66 -9.45 -14.08 -3.97
N LEU A 67 -9.38 -14.10 -2.66
CA LEU A 67 -8.50 -13.20 -1.92
C LEU A 67 -7.05 -13.37 -2.39
N ILE A 68 -6.62 -14.59 -2.56
CA ILE A 68 -5.27 -14.85 -3.01
C ILE A 68 -5.00 -14.23 -4.38
N LYS A 69 -5.95 -14.34 -5.28
CA LYS A 69 -5.78 -13.78 -6.61
C LYS A 69 -5.78 -12.26 -6.61
N ARG A 70 -6.56 -11.66 -5.72
CA ARG A 70 -6.55 -10.21 -5.56
C ARG A 70 -5.19 -9.72 -5.08
N HIS A 71 -4.65 -10.40 -4.08
CA HIS A 71 -3.34 -10.03 -3.54
C HIS A 71 -2.24 -10.21 -4.57
N LYS A 72 -2.36 -11.25 -5.37
CA LYS A 72 -1.39 -11.48 -6.41
C LYS A 72 -1.38 -10.35 -7.43
N LYS A 73 -2.56 -9.86 -7.80
CA LYS A 73 -2.65 -8.72 -8.70
C LYS A 73 -1.96 -7.50 -8.11
N VAL A 74 -2.14 -7.27 -6.82
CA VAL A 74 -1.52 -6.13 -6.16
C VAL A 74 -0.01 -6.28 -6.14
N TYR A 75 0.49 -7.45 -5.81
CA TYR A 75 1.93 -7.65 -5.79
C TYR A 75 2.54 -7.48 -7.18
N GLU A 76 1.83 -7.91 -8.20
CA GLU A 76 2.29 -7.70 -9.57
C GLU A 76 2.37 -6.22 -9.90
N ALA A 77 1.39 -5.46 -9.46
CA ALA A 77 1.39 -4.01 -9.68
C ALA A 77 2.52 -3.32 -8.93
N MET A 78 2.81 -3.77 -7.71
CA MET A 78 3.85 -3.16 -6.91
C MET A 78 5.25 -3.43 -7.46
N GLY A 79 5.43 -4.60 -8.03
CA GLY A 79 6.71 -4.94 -8.67
C GLY A 79 7.92 -4.72 -7.78
N GLU A 80 8.83 -3.92 -8.24
CA GLU A 80 10.10 -3.70 -7.55
C GLU A 80 9.94 -3.06 -6.17
N LEU A 81 8.84 -2.37 -5.92
CA LEU A 81 8.64 -1.78 -4.61
C LEU A 81 8.64 -2.83 -3.51
N MET A 82 8.05 -4.00 -3.80
CA MET A 82 8.02 -5.06 -2.81
C MET A 82 9.38 -5.68 -2.57
N LYS A 83 10.29 -5.51 -3.49
CA LYS A 83 11.63 -6.08 -3.35
C LYS A 83 12.55 -5.19 -2.54
N HIS A 84 12.34 -3.89 -2.60
CA HIS A 84 13.30 -2.95 -2.06
C HIS A 84 12.74 -2.00 -1.01
N GLU A 85 11.66 -1.35 -1.31
CA GLU A 85 11.14 -0.30 -0.45
C GLU A 85 10.15 -0.78 0.59
N ILE A 86 9.32 -1.73 0.23
CA ILE A 86 8.27 -2.19 1.14
C ILE A 86 8.68 -3.49 1.77
N HIS A 87 8.91 -3.45 3.08
CA HIS A 87 9.33 -4.64 3.83
C HIS A 87 8.13 -5.54 4.13
N ALA A 88 7.02 -4.98 4.47
CA ALA A 88 5.81 -5.73 4.75
C ALA A 88 4.59 -4.93 4.33
N LEU A 89 3.63 -5.59 3.73
CA LEU A 89 2.40 -4.96 3.27
C LEU A 89 1.21 -5.81 3.68
N SER A 90 0.39 -5.28 4.57
CA SER A 90 -0.92 -5.84 4.86
C SER A 90 -1.91 -5.13 3.99
N MET A 91 -2.87 -5.82 3.45
CA MET A 91 -3.81 -5.16 2.56
C MET A 91 -5.21 -5.71 2.67
N LYS A 92 -6.17 -4.82 2.44
CA LYS A 92 -7.55 -5.21 2.21
C LYS A 92 -7.84 -4.89 0.77
N THR A 93 -8.24 -5.91 0.02
CA THR A 93 -8.54 -5.76 -1.40
C THR A 93 -10.04 -5.95 -1.57
N LEU A 94 -10.73 -4.90 -1.97
CA LEU A 94 -12.18 -4.84 -1.95
C LEU A 94 -12.75 -4.42 -3.28
N THR A 95 -13.94 -4.96 -3.60
CA THR A 95 -14.71 -4.42 -4.72
C THR A 95 -15.45 -3.19 -4.23
N SER A 96 -16.05 -2.44 -5.13
CA SER A 96 -16.82 -1.26 -4.74
C SER A 96 -17.98 -1.62 -3.83
N VAL A 97 -18.62 -2.74 -4.07
CA VAL A 97 -19.73 -3.18 -3.23
C VAL A 97 -19.25 -3.50 -1.82
N GLU A 98 -18.16 -4.23 -1.72
CA GLU A 98 -17.59 -4.58 -0.41
C GLU A 98 -17.17 -3.34 0.35
N TRP A 99 -16.61 -2.38 -0.36
CA TRP A 99 -16.16 -1.14 0.26
C TRP A 99 -17.34 -0.35 0.83
N GLU A 100 -18.43 -0.28 0.07
CA GLU A 100 -19.63 0.42 0.56
C GLU A 100 -20.19 -0.23 1.82
N GLU A 101 -20.03 -1.51 1.95
CA GLU A 101 -20.57 -2.22 3.11
C GLU A 101 -19.79 -1.97 4.38
N ILE A 102 -18.52 -1.63 4.27
CA ILE A 102 -17.70 -1.48 5.46
C ILE A 102 -17.34 -0.05 5.81
N LYS A 103 -17.52 0.88 4.90
CA LYS A 103 -17.10 2.25 5.20
C LYS A 103 -18.15 3.04 6.00
#